data_a2e949857463fb2eeb7f7176637e6ce9
#
_entry.id   a2e949857463fb2eeb7f7176637e6ce9
#
_cell.length_a   1.000
_cell.length_b   1.000
_cell.length_c   1.000
_cell.angle_alpha   90.00
_cell.angle_beta   90.00
_cell.angle_gamma   90.00
#
_symmetry.space_group_name_H-M   'P 1'
#
loop_
_entity.id
_entity.type
_entity.pdbx_description
1 polymer ?
#
loop_
_entity_poly.entity_id
_entity_poly.type
_entity_poly.pdbx_seq_one_letter_code
_entity_poly.pdbx_strand_id
1 'polypeptide(L)'
;MELSENILKFGAVKRSKTDGKRLVISNTGSSDLIIRAIECGTMLATSLKAGEVITAGDSLEGEVWLDTAKADYGFTTAWLVLVTNDPIRPMRRVRVTAIVED
;
A
#
# COMPACT_ATOMS: atom_id res chain seq x y z
N MET A 1 -13.84 1.61 -6.15
CA MET A 1 -12.38 1.82 -5.96
C MET A 1 -11.61 0.64 -6.51
N GLU A 2 -10.61 0.93 -7.31
CA GLU A 2 -9.71 -0.10 -7.82
C GLU A 2 -8.28 0.21 -7.39
N LEU A 3 -7.56 -0.86 -7.08
CA LEU A 3 -6.12 -0.79 -6.77
C LEU A 3 -5.35 -1.39 -7.93
N SER A 4 -4.24 -0.77 -8.31
CA SER A 4 -3.38 -1.29 -9.37
C SER A 4 -2.79 -2.65 -9.00
N GLU A 5 -2.60 -2.89 -7.71
CA GLU A 5 -2.03 -4.12 -7.18
C GLU A 5 -2.74 -4.49 -5.88
N ASN A 6 -3.06 -5.77 -5.71
CA ASN A 6 -3.53 -6.31 -4.44
C ASN A 6 -2.37 -6.92 -3.64
N ILE A 7 -1.31 -7.26 -4.33
CA ILE A 7 -0.08 -7.83 -3.75
C ILE A 7 1.09 -7.06 -4.34
N LEU A 8 1.91 -6.46 -3.47
CA LEU A 8 3.15 -5.82 -3.87
C LEU A 8 4.30 -6.81 -3.62
N LYS A 9 4.86 -7.32 -4.69
CA LYS A 9 5.96 -8.29 -4.63
C LYS A 9 7.28 -7.58 -4.82
N PHE A 10 8.03 -7.44 -3.76
CA PHE A 10 9.35 -6.82 -3.82
C PHE A 10 10.43 -7.79 -4.27
N GLY A 11 10.15 -9.09 -4.21
CA GLY A 11 11.11 -10.12 -4.57
C GLY A 11 12.27 -10.19 -3.59
N ALA A 12 13.46 -10.51 -4.10
CA ALA A 12 14.67 -10.55 -3.28
C ALA A 12 15.12 -9.14 -2.96
N VAL A 13 15.24 -8.82 -1.68
CA VAL A 13 15.68 -7.51 -1.19
C VAL A 13 16.84 -7.70 -0.24
N LYS A 14 17.78 -6.77 -0.26
CA LYS A 14 18.89 -6.79 0.69
C LYS A 14 18.46 -6.16 2.00
N ARG A 15 18.81 -6.82 3.10
CA ARG A 15 18.54 -6.30 4.43
C ARG A 15 19.20 -4.92 4.59
N SER A 16 18.53 -4.03 5.31
CA SER A 16 18.92 -2.64 5.55
C SER A 16 18.81 -1.69 4.37
N LYS A 17 18.30 -2.14 3.23
CA LYS A 17 17.93 -1.25 2.13
C LYS A 17 16.44 -0.99 2.15
N THR A 18 16.06 0.20 1.72
CA THR A 18 14.66 0.59 1.58
C THR A 18 14.30 0.55 0.10
N ASP A 19 13.32 -0.28 -0.24
CA ASP A 19 12.79 -0.38 -1.60
C ASP A 19 11.39 0.20 -1.65
N GLY A 20 11.04 0.81 -2.77
CA GLY A 20 9.72 1.41 -2.99
C GLY A 20 9.02 0.85 -4.20
N LYS A 21 7.70 0.77 -4.11
CA LYS A 21 6.83 0.43 -5.24
C LYS A 21 5.67 1.39 -5.31
N ARG A 22 5.18 1.59 -6.53
CA ARG A 22 4.04 2.45 -6.79
C ARG A 22 2.74 1.69 -6.54
N LEU A 23 1.77 2.38 -5.96
CA LEU A 23 0.40 1.88 -5.82
C LEU A 23 -0.53 2.96 -6.33
N VAL A 24 -1.40 2.62 -7.27
CA VAL A 24 -2.38 3.55 -7.83
C VAL A 24 -3.77 3.17 -7.33
N ILE A 25 -4.47 4.15 -6.77
CA ILE A 25 -5.85 4.01 -6.32
C ILE A 25 -6.73 4.77 -7.31
N SER A 26 -7.65 4.06 -7.96
CA SER A 26 -8.55 4.66 -8.93
C SER A 26 -9.97 4.73 -8.38
N ASN A 27 -10.59 5.89 -8.52
CA ASN A 27 -11.99 6.08 -8.16
C ASN A 27 -12.87 5.82 -9.38
N THR A 28 -13.42 4.63 -9.44
CA THR A 28 -14.31 4.19 -10.53
C THR A 28 -15.78 4.49 -10.25
N GLY A 29 -16.08 5.06 -9.11
CA GLY A 29 -17.43 5.43 -8.72
C GLY A 29 -17.85 6.79 -9.27
N SER A 30 -19.03 7.24 -8.88
CA SER A 30 -19.63 8.50 -9.29
C SER A 30 -19.51 9.62 -8.25
N SER A 31 -18.96 9.33 -7.08
CA SER A 31 -18.78 10.28 -5.99
C SER A 31 -17.32 10.31 -5.55
N ASP A 32 -16.94 11.35 -4.83
CA ASP A 32 -15.59 11.47 -4.31
C ASP A 32 -15.24 10.33 -3.37
N LEU A 33 -14.03 9.80 -3.54
CA LEU A 33 -13.47 8.77 -2.67
C LEU A 33 -12.57 9.45 -1.65
N ILE A 34 -12.83 9.22 -0.38
CA ILE A 34 -12.08 9.83 0.72
C ILE A 34 -11.31 8.74 1.46
N ILE A 35 -10.00 8.92 1.57
CA ILE A 35 -9.17 8.03 2.38
C ILE A 35 -9.35 8.44 3.84
N ARG A 36 -9.94 7.56 4.64
CA ARG A 36 -10.24 7.85 6.05
C ARG A 36 -9.14 7.43 6.99
N ALA A 37 -8.47 6.32 6.69
CA ALA A 37 -7.37 5.81 7.50
C ALA A 37 -6.44 4.96 6.65
N ILE A 38 -5.17 4.93 7.05
CA ILE A 38 -4.16 4.07 6.46
C ILE A 38 -3.37 3.45 7.59
N GLU A 39 -3.25 2.12 7.58
CA GLU A 39 -2.43 1.40 8.53
C GLU A 39 -1.35 0.63 7.79
N CYS A 40 -0.12 0.77 8.23
CA CYS A 40 1.01 0.01 7.71
C CYS A 40 1.69 -0.73 8.85
N GLY A 41 2.25 -1.89 8.54
CA GLY A 41 3.11 -2.59 9.48
C GLY A 41 4.40 -1.81 9.74
N THR A 42 5.15 -2.27 10.75
CA THR A 42 6.39 -1.58 11.18
C THR A 42 7.46 -1.50 10.10
N MET A 43 7.42 -2.41 9.12
CA MET A 43 8.36 -2.44 8.00
C MET A 43 7.92 -1.58 6.81
N LEU A 44 6.72 -1.01 6.86
CA LEU A 44 6.16 -0.26 5.74
C LEU A 44 6.02 1.21 6.06
N ALA A 45 6.21 2.02 5.03
CA ALA A 45 5.85 3.43 5.02
C ALA A 45 5.17 3.75 3.69
N THR A 46 4.37 4.79 3.65
CA THR A 46 3.68 5.17 2.42
C THR A 46 3.51 6.68 2.34
N SER A 47 3.48 7.19 1.11
CA SER A 47 3.16 8.59 0.84
C SER A 47 1.67 8.89 0.92
N LEU A 48 0.82 7.87 0.92
CA LEU A 48 -0.62 8.04 1.05
C LEU A 48 -0.98 8.56 2.43
N LYS A 49 -1.96 9.45 2.50
CA LYS A 49 -2.37 10.08 3.77
C LYS A 49 -3.87 10.04 3.94
N ALA A 50 -4.30 9.88 5.19
CA ALA A 50 -5.70 10.03 5.54
C ALA A 50 -6.16 11.46 5.24
N GLY A 51 -7.37 11.60 4.76
CA GLY A 51 -7.93 12.89 4.35
C GLY A 51 -7.79 13.23 2.89
N GLU A 52 -7.01 12.47 2.13
CA GLU A 52 -6.90 12.67 0.69
C GLU A 52 -8.21 12.32 -0.01
N VAL A 53 -8.58 13.13 -1.02
CA VAL A 53 -9.81 12.97 -1.78
C VAL A 53 -9.45 12.67 -3.23
N ILE A 54 -10.06 11.64 -3.78
CA ILE A 54 -9.93 11.27 -5.18
C ILE A 54 -11.27 11.51 -5.84
N THR A 55 -11.35 12.49 -6.73
CA THR A 55 -12.59 12.79 -7.44
C THR A 55 -13.01 11.64 -8.36
N ALA A 56 -14.32 11.56 -8.64
CA ALA A 56 -14.86 10.52 -9.51
C ALA A 56 -14.15 10.51 -10.85
N GLY A 57 -13.71 9.33 -11.28
CA GLY A 57 -12.97 9.15 -12.52
C GLY A 57 -11.48 9.41 -12.46
N ASP A 58 -10.99 9.94 -11.34
CA ASP A 58 -9.57 10.23 -11.15
C ASP A 58 -8.84 9.10 -10.42
N SER A 59 -7.51 9.22 -10.39
CA SER A 59 -6.63 8.28 -9.71
C SER A 59 -5.64 9.04 -8.85
N LEU A 60 -5.20 8.39 -7.77
CA LEU A 60 -4.15 8.88 -6.89
C LEU A 60 -2.99 7.89 -6.92
N GLU A 61 -1.81 8.39 -7.21
CA GLU A 61 -0.59 7.59 -7.22
C GLU A 61 0.15 7.78 -5.91
N GLY A 62 0.43 6.67 -5.24
CA GLY A 62 1.21 6.66 -4.02
C GLY A 62 2.41 5.73 -4.13
N GLU A 63 3.33 5.86 -3.19
CA GLU A 63 4.44 4.92 -3.03
C GLU A 63 4.30 4.17 -1.72
N VAL A 64 4.76 2.94 -1.74
CA VAL A 64 4.87 2.09 -0.56
C VAL A 64 6.33 1.67 -0.45
N TRP A 65 6.94 1.96 0.70
CA TRP A 65 8.35 1.63 0.96
C TRP A 65 8.43 0.50 1.96
N LEU A 66 9.33 -0.44 1.68
CA LEU A 66 9.62 -1.56 2.54
C LEU A 66 11.03 -1.39 3.12
N ASP A 67 11.11 -1.31 4.46
CA ASP A 67 12.36 -1.24 5.20
C ASP A 67 12.55 -2.56 5.96
N THR A 68 13.56 -3.33 5.56
CA THR A 68 13.84 -4.64 6.12
C THR A 68 14.97 -4.66 7.14
N ALA A 69 15.40 -3.49 7.62
CA ALA A 69 16.54 -3.40 8.55
C ALA A 69 16.39 -4.27 9.81
N LYS A 70 15.15 -4.45 10.27
CA LYS A 70 14.84 -5.25 11.45
C LYS A 70 14.16 -6.58 11.15
N ALA A 71 14.05 -6.93 9.88
CA ALA A 71 13.42 -8.18 9.47
C ALA A 71 14.40 -9.33 9.56
N ASP A 72 13.88 -10.54 9.76
CA ASP A 72 14.68 -11.74 9.67
C ASP A 72 14.96 -12.08 8.21
N TYR A 73 16.03 -12.82 7.97
CA TYR A 73 16.32 -13.32 6.63
C TYR A 73 15.25 -14.35 6.21
N GLY A 74 15.00 -14.40 4.91
CA GLY A 74 14.03 -15.29 4.33
C GLY A 74 12.75 -14.59 3.92
N PHE A 75 11.70 -15.37 3.72
CA PHE A 75 10.41 -14.86 3.28
C PHE A 75 9.74 -14.03 4.38
N THR A 76 9.28 -12.85 4.02
CA THR A 76 8.55 -11.98 4.93
C THR A 76 7.32 -11.41 4.25
N THR A 77 6.31 -11.11 5.04
CA THR A 77 5.07 -10.47 4.59
C THR A 77 4.72 -9.29 5.48
N ALA A 78 4.04 -8.33 4.88
CA ALA A 78 3.49 -7.19 5.60
C ALA A 78 2.16 -6.80 4.97
N TRP A 79 1.40 -5.94 5.64
CA TRP A 79 0.09 -5.51 5.18
C TRP A 79 -0.02 -4.00 5.21
N LEU A 80 -0.62 -3.47 4.15
CA LEU A 80 -1.09 -2.09 4.10
C LEU A 80 -2.61 -2.14 4.08
N VAL A 81 -3.26 -1.45 5.00
CA VAL A 81 -4.71 -1.41 5.11
C VAL A 81 -5.20 -0.02 4.79
N LEU A 82 -6.09 0.07 3.81
CA LEU A 82 -6.75 1.31 3.41
C LEU A 82 -8.20 1.27 3.85
N VAL A 83 -8.63 2.32 4.56
CA VAL A 83 -10.03 2.51 4.93
C VAL A 83 -10.53 3.76 4.21
N THR A 84 -11.62 3.61 3.45
CA THR A 84 -12.20 4.68 2.66
C THR A 84 -13.70 4.76 2.89
N ASN A 85 -14.35 5.70 2.20
CA ASN A 85 -15.81 5.80 2.19
C ASN A 85 -16.48 5.00 1.06
N ASP A 86 -15.75 4.06 0.44
CA ASP A 86 -16.33 3.19 -0.59
C ASP A 86 -17.48 2.38 0.04
N PRO A 87 -18.71 2.48 -0.48
CA PRO A 87 -19.86 1.80 0.14
C PRO A 87 -19.83 0.28 -0.04
N ILE A 88 -19.10 -0.23 -1.02
CA ILE A 88 -19.05 -1.66 -1.30
C ILE A 88 -17.91 -2.32 -0.53
N ARG A 89 -16.74 -1.72 -0.57
CA ARG A 89 -15.54 -2.26 0.10
C ARG A 89 -14.76 -1.15 0.80
N PRO A 90 -15.24 -0.72 1.97
CA PRO A 90 -14.59 0.40 2.67
C PRO A 90 -13.19 0.07 3.18
N MET A 91 -12.90 -1.22 3.39
CA MET A 91 -11.58 -1.66 3.83
C MET A 91 -10.92 -2.51 2.75
N ARG A 92 -9.73 -2.14 2.35
CA ARG A 92 -8.92 -2.91 1.39
C ARG A 92 -7.56 -3.19 2.01
N ARG A 93 -7.09 -4.40 1.79
CA ARG A 93 -5.76 -4.83 2.25
C ARG A 93 -4.86 -5.06 1.04
N VAL A 94 -3.65 -4.55 1.13
CA VAL A 94 -2.61 -4.82 0.15
C VAL A 94 -1.54 -5.64 0.85
N ARG A 95 -1.29 -6.83 0.34
CA ARG A 95 -0.26 -7.71 0.88
C ARG A 95 1.08 -7.32 0.28
N VAL A 96 2.09 -7.24 1.12
CA VAL A 96 3.47 -6.98 0.69
C VAL A 96 4.30 -8.21 0.99
N THR A 97 5.03 -8.69 -0.02
CA THR A 97 5.89 -9.86 0.14
C THR A 97 7.31 -9.55 -0.30
N ALA A 98 8.27 -10.15 0.38
CA ALA A 98 9.68 -10.01 0.04
C ALA A 98 10.46 -11.21 0.54
N ILE A 99 11.63 -11.43 -0.06
CA ILE A 99 12.62 -12.39 0.41
C ILE A 99 13.83 -11.59 0.85
N VAL A 100 14.08 -11.56 2.15
CA VAL A 100 15.18 -10.78 2.73
C VAL A 100 16.45 -11.61 2.66
N GLU A 101 17.47 -11.05 2.03
CA GLU A 101 18.77 -11.70 1.88
C GLU A 101 19.92 -10.78 2.24
N ASP A 102 21.08 -11.37 2.34
CA ASP A 102 22.29 -10.65 2.73
C ASP A 102 22.89 -9.86 1.56
#